data_6e230a273326d735f4db936492f93d23
#
_entry.id   6e230a273326d735f4db936492f93d23
#
_cell.length_a   1.000
_cell.length_b   1.000
_cell.length_c   1.000
_cell.angle_alpha   90.00
_cell.angle_beta   90.00
_cell.angle_gamma   90.00
#
_symmetry.space_group_name_H-M   'P 1'
#
loop_
_entity.id
_entity.type
_entity.pdbx_description
1 polymer ?
#
loop_
_entity_poly.entity_id
_entity_poly.type
_entity_poly.pdbx_seq_one_letter_code
_entity_poly.pdbx_strand_id
1 'polypeptide(L)'
;MKKNHFWDIHLDYSIIGIVLTLLMIGILSVYVAVSHDYPQMVWSFLGQQLAWIGMGCVVCLIVTIFSTKFLWKITPFLYLLGLILMVLPLIFYNPNLVASTGAKNWVAYGNITLFQPSEFMKIPFILMLSRSIVRFLQRNKGRERWLRQDWLLIIELTIYTIPVFALLALQQDLGTALVFLAIFAGLVLISGVSWKIILPVVLFIVGGLAGFLFLFLSELSLIHI
;
A
#
# COMPACT_ATOMS: atom_id res chain seq x y z
N MET A 1 35.14 -21.30 15.13
CA MET A 1 33.79 -21.60 15.63
C MET A 1 32.81 -20.62 14.94
N LYS A 2 32.03 -21.08 13.94
CA LYS A 2 30.94 -20.30 13.36
C LYS A 2 29.79 -20.28 14.38
N LYS A 3 29.57 -19.14 15.05
CA LYS A 3 28.37 -18.92 15.85
C LYS A 3 27.16 -19.03 14.92
N ASN A 4 26.27 -19.95 15.21
CA ASN A 4 24.99 -20.13 14.54
C ASN A 4 24.12 -18.88 14.83
N HIS A 5 24.05 -17.99 13.87
CA HIS A 5 23.34 -16.70 13.94
C HIS A 5 21.85 -16.85 13.64
N PHE A 6 21.25 -17.99 14.02
CA PHE A 6 19.87 -18.31 13.66
C PHE A 6 18.82 -17.81 14.66
N TRP A 7 19.21 -17.28 15.84
CA TRP A 7 18.26 -16.95 16.92
C TRP A 7 18.40 -15.55 17.52
N ASP A 8 19.17 -14.63 16.94
CA ASP A 8 19.17 -13.23 17.35
C ASP A 8 18.00 -12.50 16.68
N ILE A 9 16.77 -12.93 17.02
CA ILE A 9 15.55 -12.18 16.66
C ILE A 9 15.49 -10.99 17.63
N HIS A 10 15.97 -9.83 17.16
CA HIS A 10 15.75 -8.57 17.88
C HIS A 10 14.29 -8.15 17.67
N LEU A 11 13.43 -8.55 18.61
CA LEU A 11 12.03 -8.13 18.63
C LEU A 11 11.96 -6.69 19.14
N ASP A 12 11.40 -5.81 18.32
CA ASP A 12 11.05 -4.47 18.75
C ASP A 12 9.69 -4.51 19.47
N TYR A 13 9.74 -4.50 20.79
CA TYR A 13 8.55 -4.55 21.65
C TYR A 13 7.63 -3.35 21.44
N SER A 14 8.17 -2.19 21.00
CA SER A 14 7.37 -1.00 20.71
C SER A 14 6.48 -1.24 19.49
N ILE A 15 7.03 -1.81 18.41
CA ILE A 15 6.27 -2.16 17.22
C ILE A 15 5.21 -3.21 17.55
N ILE A 16 5.57 -4.24 18.31
CA ILE A 16 4.63 -5.29 18.74
C ILE A 16 3.49 -4.68 19.55
N GLY A 17 3.79 -3.79 20.49
CA GLY A 17 2.78 -3.10 21.30
C GLY A 17 1.81 -2.28 20.46
N ILE A 18 2.32 -1.52 19.48
CA ILE A 18 1.48 -0.74 18.54
C ILE A 18 0.59 -1.67 17.72
N VAL A 19 1.14 -2.75 17.16
CA VAL A 19 0.37 -3.71 16.36
C VAL A 19 -0.74 -4.35 17.19
N LEU A 20 -0.44 -4.81 18.41
CA LEU A 20 -1.46 -5.38 19.30
C LEU A 20 -2.56 -4.38 19.64
N THR A 21 -2.21 -3.13 19.91
CA THR A 21 -3.18 -2.05 20.19
C THR A 21 -4.09 -1.84 18.97
N LEU A 22 -3.53 -1.76 17.76
CA LEU A 22 -4.30 -1.61 16.53
C LEU A 22 -5.21 -2.81 16.25
N LEU A 23 -4.76 -4.03 16.53
CA LEU A 23 -5.57 -5.24 16.42
C LEU A 23 -6.75 -5.22 17.39
N MET A 24 -6.54 -4.81 18.64
CA MET A 24 -7.61 -4.67 19.64
C MET A 24 -8.65 -3.62 19.22
N ILE A 25 -8.19 -2.46 18.73
CA ILE A 25 -9.09 -1.42 18.21
C ILE A 25 -9.87 -1.96 16.99
N GLY A 26 -9.21 -2.70 16.09
CA GLY A 26 -9.85 -3.32 14.92
C GLY A 26 -10.95 -4.32 15.30
N ILE A 27 -10.68 -5.20 16.26
CA ILE A 27 -11.69 -6.16 16.79
C ILE A 27 -12.88 -5.41 17.40
N LEU A 28 -12.60 -4.39 18.22
CA LEU A 28 -13.65 -3.59 18.86
C LEU A 28 -14.49 -2.84 17.80
N SER A 29 -13.87 -2.27 16.79
CA SER A 29 -14.56 -1.56 15.70
C SER A 29 -15.48 -2.48 14.91
N VAL A 30 -15.03 -3.70 14.58
CA VAL A 30 -15.85 -4.72 13.91
C VAL A 30 -17.01 -5.14 14.82
N TYR A 31 -16.77 -5.37 16.11
CA TYR A 31 -17.81 -5.71 17.07
C TYR A 31 -18.90 -4.62 17.12
N VAL A 32 -18.52 -3.35 17.28
CA VAL A 32 -19.47 -2.23 17.37
C VAL A 32 -20.29 -2.09 16.08
N ALA A 33 -19.63 -2.12 14.91
CA ALA A 33 -20.30 -1.98 13.63
C ALA A 33 -21.30 -3.13 13.38
N VAL A 34 -20.85 -4.38 13.57
CA VAL A 34 -21.70 -5.55 13.29
C VAL A 34 -22.80 -5.73 14.32
N SER A 35 -22.58 -5.38 15.61
CA SER A 35 -23.59 -5.50 16.66
C SER A 35 -24.78 -4.58 16.41
N HIS A 36 -24.59 -3.45 15.72
CA HIS A 36 -25.68 -2.54 15.35
C HIS A 36 -26.45 -3.02 14.10
N ASP A 37 -25.72 -3.39 13.05
CA ASP A 37 -26.34 -3.67 11.74
C ASP A 37 -26.78 -5.15 11.58
N TYR A 38 -26.05 -6.09 12.19
CA TYR A 38 -26.24 -7.54 12.05
C TYR A 38 -26.07 -8.30 13.38
N PRO A 39 -26.89 -8.06 14.41
CA PRO A 39 -26.68 -8.60 15.76
C PRO A 39 -26.62 -10.13 15.82
N GLN A 40 -27.28 -10.81 14.90
CA GLN A 40 -27.30 -12.29 14.84
C GLN A 40 -26.01 -12.90 14.24
N MET A 41 -25.20 -12.10 13.54
CA MET A 41 -24.00 -12.55 12.83
C MET A 41 -22.69 -12.10 13.50
N VAL A 42 -22.74 -11.43 14.65
CA VAL A 42 -21.58 -10.86 15.34
C VAL A 42 -20.47 -11.89 15.53
N TRP A 43 -20.81 -13.07 16.03
CA TRP A 43 -19.82 -14.13 16.27
C TRP A 43 -19.17 -14.67 15.00
N SER A 44 -19.91 -14.70 13.88
CA SER A 44 -19.38 -15.12 12.59
C SER A 44 -18.35 -14.13 12.07
N PHE A 45 -18.64 -12.82 12.11
CA PHE A 45 -17.71 -11.77 11.67
C PHE A 45 -16.49 -11.68 12.58
N LEU A 46 -16.64 -11.78 13.90
CA LEU A 46 -15.52 -11.82 14.83
C LEU A 46 -14.63 -13.05 14.62
N GLY A 47 -15.23 -14.23 14.39
CA GLY A 47 -14.50 -15.44 14.07
C GLY A 47 -13.67 -15.30 12.79
N GLN A 48 -14.25 -14.70 11.75
CA GLN A 48 -13.55 -14.39 10.51
C GLN A 48 -12.40 -13.39 10.72
N GLN A 49 -12.62 -12.34 11.51
CA GLN A 49 -11.58 -11.37 11.85
C GLN A 49 -10.42 -12.04 12.60
N LEU A 50 -10.69 -12.88 13.60
CA LEU A 50 -9.68 -13.63 14.33
C LEU A 50 -8.91 -14.60 13.43
N ALA A 51 -9.58 -15.26 12.48
CA ALA A 51 -8.92 -16.12 11.50
C ALA A 51 -7.94 -15.33 10.62
N TRP A 52 -8.32 -14.15 10.15
CA TRP A 52 -7.43 -13.27 9.38
C TRP A 52 -6.24 -12.76 10.21
N ILE A 53 -6.46 -12.42 11.48
CA ILE A 53 -5.39 -12.06 12.41
C ILE A 53 -4.42 -13.23 12.58
N GLY A 54 -4.93 -14.44 12.83
CA GLY A 54 -4.11 -15.65 12.95
C GLY A 54 -3.29 -15.92 11.70
N MET A 55 -3.90 -15.81 10.51
CA MET A 55 -3.19 -15.94 9.25
C MET A 55 -2.11 -14.86 9.08
N GLY A 56 -2.40 -13.63 9.43
CA GLY A 56 -1.43 -12.52 9.42
C GLY A 56 -0.22 -12.79 10.33
N CYS A 57 -0.46 -13.32 11.54
CA CYS A 57 0.61 -13.74 12.45
C CYS A 57 1.49 -14.83 11.84
N VAL A 58 0.89 -15.85 11.21
CA VAL A 58 1.63 -16.93 10.54
C VAL A 58 2.48 -16.37 9.40
N VAL A 59 1.94 -15.51 8.55
CA VAL A 59 2.69 -14.87 7.47
C VAL A 59 3.83 -14.02 8.02
N CYS A 60 3.60 -13.26 9.08
CA CYS A 60 4.62 -12.46 9.76
C CYS A 60 5.77 -13.35 10.24
N LEU A 61 5.49 -14.47 10.91
CA LEU A 61 6.51 -15.42 11.35
C LEU A 61 7.29 -16.02 10.18
N ILE A 62 6.62 -16.39 9.09
CA ILE A 62 7.28 -16.90 7.87
C ILE A 62 8.22 -15.85 7.29
N VAL A 63 7.78 -14.59 7.19
CA VAL A 63 8.60 -13.51 6.61
C VAL A 63 9.83 -13.23 7.47
N THR A 64 9.74 -13.32 8.81
CA THR A 64 10.89 -13.10 9.72
C THR A 64 11.99 -14.15 9.56
N ILE A 65 11.69 -15.34 9.02
CA ILE A 65 12.69 -16.38 8.73
C ILE A 65 13.59 -15.99 7.54
N PHE A 66 13.09 -15.18 6.62
CA PHE A 66 13.85 -14.79 5.45
C PHE A 66 14.89 -13.71 5.76
N SER A 67 16.12 -13.96 5.31
CA SER A 67 17.16 -12.93 5.42
C SER A 67 16.85 -11.73 4.52
N THR A 68 17.24 -10.54 4.98
CA THR A 68 17.10 -9.29 4.20
C THR A 68 17.72 -9.40 2.81
N LYS A 69 18.85 -10.13 2.68
CA LYS A 69 19.52 -10.36 1.40
C LYS A 69 18.65 -11.18 0.44
N PHE A 70 17.93 -12.18 0.95
CA PHE A 70 17.01 -13.00 0.16
C PHE A 70 15.81 -12.16 -0.31
N LEU A 71 15.17 -11.42 0.60
CA LEU A 71 14.06 -10.52 0.26
C LEU A 71 14.48 -9.52 -0.81
N TRP A 72 15.68 -8.95 -0.67
CA TRP A 72 16.25 -8.02 -1.65
C TRP A 72 16.44 -8.65 -3.04
N LYS A 73 16.84 -9.92 -3.09
CA LYS A 73 17.03 -10.65 -4.35
C LYS A 73 15.70 -10.96 -5.03
N ILE A 74 14.69 -11.39 -4.27
CA ILE A 74 13.39 -11.82 -4.80
C ILE A 74 12.44 -10.65 -5.10
N THR A 75 12.71 -9.45 -4.60
CA THR A 75 11.85 -8.25 -4.75
C THR A 75 11.35 -8.01 -6.18
N PRO A 76 12.16 -8.04 -7.27
CA PRO A 76 11.64 -7.80 -8.62
C PRO A 76 10.64 -8.85 -9.06
N PHE A 77 10.85 -10.10 -8.65
CA PHE A 77 9.91 -11.18 -8.93
C PHE A 77 8.60 -10.99 -8.17
N LEU A 78 8.66 -10.64 -6.88
CA LEU A 78 7.47 -10.33 -6.08
C LEU A 78 6.70 -9.13 -6.63
N TYR A 79 7.41 -8.12 -7.11
CA TYR A 79 6.81 -6.94 -7.74
C TYR A 79 6.05 -7.31 -9.02
N LEU A 80 6.68 -8.11 -9.90
CA LEU A 80 6.05 -8.59 -11.13
C LEU A 80 4.84 -9.49 -10.82
N LEU A 81 4.97 -10.40 -9.85
CA LEU A 81 3.88 -11.24 -9.38
C LEU A 81 2.73 -10.38 -8.84
N GLY A 82 3.03 -9.35 -8.06
CA GLY A 82 2.02 -8.40 -7.55
C GLY A 82 1.26 -7.69 -8.67
N LEU A 83 1.96 -7.23 -9.73
CA LEU A 83 1.30 -6.64 -10.91
C LEU A 83 0.38 -7.65 -11.61
N ILE A 84 0.82 -8.90 -11.78
CA ILE A 84 -0.01 -9.96 -12.39
C ILE A 84 -1.26 -10.21 -11.53
N LEU A 85 -1.10 -10.30 -10.20
CA LEU A 85 -2.23 -10.48 -9.29
C LEU A 85 -3.22 -9.31 -9.37
N MET A 86 -2.74 -8.07 -9.55
CA MET A 86 -3.61 -6.89 -9.70
C MET A 86 -4.44 -6.90 -10.99
N VAL A 87 -4.11 -7.73 -11.98
CA VAL A 87 -4.94 -7.92 -13.19
C VAL A 87 -6.16 -8.82 -12.89
N LEU A 88 -6.06 -9.72 -11.91
CA LEU A 88 -7.13 -10.70 -11.63
C LEU A 88 -8.50 -10.07 -11.34
N PRO A 89 -8.65 -9.00 -10.54
CA PRO A 89 -9.95 -8.40 -10.27
C PRO A 89 -10.61 -7.80 -11.50
N LEU A 90 -9.84 -7.46 -12.54
CA LEU A 90 -10.40 -6.96 -13.81
C LEU A 90 -11.13 -8.06 -14.58
N ILE A 91 -10.77 -9.34 -14.32
CA ILE A 91 -11.32 -10.51 -14.98
C ILE A 91 -12.33 -11.22 -14.07
N PHE A 92 -11.95 -11.42 -12.80
CA PHE A 92 -12.72 -12.16 -11.79
C PHE A 92 -13.25 -11.22 -10.72
N TYR A 93 -14.36 -10.56 -10.97
CA TYR A 93 -15.01 -9.63 -10.03
C TYR A 93 -16.46 -10.01 -9.77
N ASN A 94 -17.02 -9.52 -8.66
CA ASN A 94 -18.46 -9.67 -8.35
C ASN A 94 -19.21 -8.41 -8.85
N PRO A 95 -20.14 -8.54 -9.83
CA PRO A 95 -20.89 -7.41 -10.35
C PRO A 95 -21.72 -6.67 -9.29
N ASN A 96 -22.27 -7.41 -8.32
CA ASN A 96 -23.09 -6.82 -7.24
C ASN A 96 -22.22 -5.93 -6.33
N LEU A 97 -21.00 -6.37 -6.03
CA LEU A 97 -20.05 -5.59 -5.24
C LEU A 97 -19.59 -4.34 -6.01
N VAL A 98 -19.32 -4.47 -7.30
CA VAL A 98 -18.96 -3.34 -8.16
C VAL A 98 -20.10 -2.32 -8.25
N ALA A 99 -21.34 -2.77 -8.36
CA ALA A 99 -22.51 -1.88 -8.38
C ALA A 99 -22.65 -1.07 -7.09
N SER A 100 -22.23 -1.60 -5.94
CA SER A 100 -22.29 -0.91 -4.65
C SER A 100 -21.06 -0.07 -4.33
N THR A 101 -19.86 -0.48 -4.77
CA THR A 101 -18.59 0.17 -4.43
C THR A 101 -18.02 1.04 -5.55
N GLY A 102 -18.45 0.81 -6.80
CA GLY A 102 -17.89 1.46 -8.00
C GLY A 102 -16.53 0.93 -8.44
N ALA A 103 -15.89 0.04 -7.67
CA ALA A 103 -14.52 -0.40 -7.91
C ALA A 103 -14.41 -1.91 -8.17
N LYS A 104 -13.53 -2.30 -9.13
CA LYS A 104 -13.19 -3.70 -9.45
C LYS A 104 -11.88 -4.10 -8.78
N ASN A 105 -11.84 -4.09 -7.45
CA ASN A 105 -10.59 -4.25 -6.69
C ASN A 105 -10.52 -5.56 -5.89
N TRP A 106 -11.62 -6.33 -5.83
CA TRP A 106 -11.70 -7.62 -5.15
C TRP A 106 -11.75 -8.76 -6.16
N VAL A 107 -10.90 -9.76 -5.96
CA VAL A 107 -11.03 -11.05 -6.67
C VAL A 107 -12.21 -11.80 -6.07
N ALA A 108 -13.15 -12.21 -6.92
CA ALA A 108 -14.36 -12.93 -6.51
C ALA A 108 -14.58 -14.15 -7.41
N TYR A 109 -15.16 -15.20 -6.82
CA TYR A 109 -15.65 -16.36 -7.54
C TYR A 109 -17.14 -16.55 -7.22
N GLY A 110 -17.98 -16.28 -8.20
CA GLY A 110 -19.43 -16.16 -7.97
C GLY A 110 -19.75 -15.05 -6.99
N ASN A 111 -20.45 -15.36 -5.91
CA ASN A 111 -20.82 -14.41 -4.85
C ASN A 111 -19.81 -14.32 -3.69
N ILE A 112 -18.72 -15.08 -3.76
CA ILE A 112 -17.72 -15.12 -2.68
C ILE A 112 -16.55 -14.21 -3.07
N THR A 113 -16.29 -13.18 -2.25
CA THR A 113 -15.10 -12.36 -2.35
C THR A 113 -13.93 -13.05 -1.64
N LEU A 114 -12.80 -13.19 -2.31
CA LEU A 114 -11.63 -13.92 -1.80
C LEU A 114 -10.65 -12.96 -1.13
N PHE A 115 -10.03 -12.08 -1.90
CA PHE A 115 -9.02 -11.14 -1.40
C PHE A 115 -8.86 -9.94 -2.34
N GLN A 116 -8.19 -8.90 -1.85
CA GLN A 116 -7.86 -7.71 -2.62
C GLN A 116 -6.35 -7.74 -2.97
N PRO A 117 -5.97 -7.94 -4.24
CA PRO A 117 -4.58 -8.06 -4.65
C PRO A 117 -3.72 -6.82 -4.36
N SER A 118 -4.31 -5.63 -4.39
CA SER A 118 -3.60 -4.39 -4.07
C SER A 118 -3.07 -4.35 -2.63
N GLU A 119 -3.70 -5.06 -1.68
CA GLU A 119 -3.18 -5.21 -0.31
C GLU A 119 -1.83 -5.94 -0.30
N PHE A 120 -1.72 -7.02 -1.08
CA PHE A 120 -0.45 -7.75 -1.25
C PHE A 120 0.59 -6.92 -2.00
N MET A 121 0.16 -6.14 -3.00
CA MET A 121 1.06 -5.35 -3.83
C MET A 121 1.78 -4.24 -3.05
N LYS A 122 1.24 -3.74 -1.94
CA LYS A 122 1.88 -2.71 -1.11
C LYS A 122 3.28 -3.14 -0.65
N ILE A 123 3.44 -4.39 -0.23
CA ILE A 123 4.73 -4.90 0.28
C ILE A 123 5.81 -4.94 -0.80
N PRO A 124 5.63 -5.65 -1.96
CA PRO A 124 6.61 -5.64 -3.02
C PRO A 124 6.83 -4.25 -3.65
N PHE A 125 5.84 -3.37 -3.64
CA PHE A 125 5.98 -1.99 -4.08
C PHE A 125 6.96 -1.21 -3.19
N ILE A 126 6.78 -1.24 -1.86
CA ILE A 126 7.70 -0.61 -0.90
C ILE A 126 9.10 -1.18 -1.06
N LEU A 127 9.25 -2.50 -1.16
CA LEU A 127 10.54 -3.16 -1.33
C LEU A 127 11.21 -2.77 -2.64
N MET A 128 10.44 -2.67 -3.74
CA MET A 128 11.00 -2.32 -5.06
C MET A 128 11.48 -0.87 -5.09
N LEU A 129 10.70 0.07 -4.58
CA LEU A 129 11.11 1.47 -4.50
C LEU A 129 12.30 1.65 -3.55
N SER A 130 12.29 1.02 -2.37
CA SER A 130 13.40 1.06 -1.43
C SER A 130 14.69 0.50 -2.04
N ARG A 131 14.58 -0.61 -2.78
CA ARG A 131 15.71 -1.20 -3.52
C ARG A 131 16.26 -0.25 -4.58
N SER A 132 15.40 0.44 -5.32
CA SER A 132 15.79 1.42 -6.32
C SER A 132 16.53 2.60 -5.68
N ILE A 133 15.98 3.16 -4.59
CA ILE A 133 16.61 4.24 -3.81
C ILE A 133 18.01 3.85 -3.35
N VAL A 134 18.15 2.70 -2.69
CA VAL A 134 19.46 2.26 -2.17
C VAL A 134 20.47 2.03 -3.29
N ARG A 135 20.06 1.41 -4.39
CA ARG A 135 20.94 1.21 -5.55
C ARG A 135 21.36 2.53 -6.18
N PHE A 136 20.44 3.48 -6.29
CA PHE A 136 20.73 4.81 -6.81
C PHE A 136 21.75 5.54 -5.92
N LEU A 137 21.55 5.53 -4.61
CA LEU A 137 22.46 6.15 -3.65
C LEU A 137 23.85 5.48 -3.66
N GLN A 138 23.91 4.15 -3.78
CA GLN A 138 25.17 3.42 -3.89
C GLN A 138 25.94 3.75 -5.18
N ARG A 139 25.26 3.86 -6.32
CA ARG A 139 25.85 4.25 -7.62
C ARG A 139 26.44 5.66 -7.61
N ASN A 140 25.84 6.56 -6.82
CA ASN A 140 26.24 7.96 -6.73
C ASN A 140 27.05 8.29 -5.46
N LYS A 141 27.50 7.28 -4.72
CA LYS A 141 28.31 7.46 -3.51
C LYS A 141 29.60 8.22 -3.84
N GLY A 142 29.87 9.31 -3.11
CA GLY A 142 31.08 10.16 -3.31
C GLY A 142 30.94 11.23 -4.39
N ARG A 143 29.79 11.36 -5.05
CA ARG A 143 29.48 12.48 -5.95
C ARG A 143 28.67 13.54 -5.22
N GLU A 144 28.93 14.81 -5.53
CA GLU A 144 28.05 15.88 -5.07
C GLU A 144 26.63 15.64 -5.60
N ARG A 145 25.65 15.74 -4.71
CA ARG A 145 24.25 15.49 -5.06
C ARG A 145 23.64 16.75 -5.69
N TRP A 146 23.54 16.75 -7.01
CA TRP A 146 22.96 17.82 -7.80
C TRP A 146 21.45 17.59 -7.99
N LEU A 147 20.67 18.66 -8.18
CA LEU A 147 19.24 18.58 -8.47
C LEU A 147 18.91 17.62 -9.63
N ARG A 148 19.78 17.52 -10.63
CA ARG A 148 19.64 16.57 -11.75
C ARG A 148 19.60 15.11 -11.27
N GLN A 149 20.38 14.76 -10.27
CA GLN A 149 20.40 13.39 -9.73
C GLN A 149 19.11 13.08 -8.96
N ASP A 150 18.56 14.06 -8.25
CA ASP A 150 17.29 13.92 -7.56
C ASP A 150 16.15 13.69 -8.55
N TRP A 151 16.14 14.42 -9.68
CA TRP A 151 15.18 14.18 -10.76
C TRP A 151 15.31 12.79 -11.38
N LEU A 152 16.53 12.30 -11.62
CA LEU A 152 16.76 10.96 -12.13
C LEU A 152 16.25 9.89 -11.16
N LEU A 153 16.41 10.09 -9.84
CA LEU A 153 15.85 9.20 -8.84
C LEU A 153 14.32 9.18 -8.90
N ILE A 154 13.69 10.37 -8.94
CA ILE A 154 12.22 10.47 -9.03
C ILE A 154 11.71 9.78 -10.29
N ILE A 155 12.35 9.98 -11.44
CA ILE A 155 11.98 9.31 -12.70
C ILE A 155 12.09 7.78 -12.55
N GLU A 156 13.19 7.27 -11.97
CA GLU A 156 13.38 5.83 -11.74
C GLU A 156 12.25 5.27 -10.84
N LEU A 157 11.89 5.96 -9.77
CA LEU A 157 10.79 5.56 -8.88
C LEU A 157 9.43 5.62 -9.60
N THR A 158 9.21 6.66 -10.41
CA THR A 158 7.97 6.83 -11.17
C THR A 158 7.76 5.73 -12.19
N ILE A 159 8.82 5.23 -12.85
CA ILE A 159 8.75 4.10 -13.79
C ILE A 159 8.16 2.85 -13.10
N TYR A 160 8.54 2.59 -11.84
CA TYR A 160 7.93 1.49 -11.08
C TYR A 160 6.55 1.82 -10.53
N THR A 161 6.19 3.08 -10.42
CA THR A 161 4.91 3.50 -9.88
C THR A 161 3.79 3.52 -10.94
N ILE A 162 4.11 3.91 -12.17
CA ILE A 162 3.15 4.01 -13.29
C ILE A 162 2.33 2.72 -13.51
N PRO A 163 2.92 1.50 -13.59
CA PRO A 163 2.14 0.29 -13.83
C PRO A 163 1.10 0.03 -12.74
N VAL A 164 1.45 0.31 -11.47
CA VAL A 164 0.54 0.14 -10.33
C VAL A 164 -0.63 1.11 -10.44
N PHE A 165 -0.36 2.39 -10.71
CA PHE A 165 -1.41 3.40 -10.85
C PHE A 165 -2.28 3.17 -12.08
N ALA A 166 -1.71 2.69 -13.20
CA ALA A 166 -2.49 2.31 -14.38
C ALA A 166 -3.50 1.20 -14.06
N LEU A 167 -3.08 0.17 -13.31
CA LEU A 167 -3.97 -0.91 -12.88
C LEU A 167 -5.04 -0.42 -11.90
N LEU A 168 -4.69 0.43 -10.94
CA LEU A 168 -5.64 1.02 -9.99
C LEU A 168 -6.67 1.91 -10.70
N ALA A 169 -6.25 2.67 -11.70
CA ALA A 169 -7.16 3.46 -12.54
C ALA A 169 -8.15 2.57 -13.32
N LEU A 170 -7.67 1.46 -13.91
CA LEU A 170 -8.53 0.48 -14.58
C LEU A 170 -9.50 -0.21 -13.60
N GLN A 171 -9.10 -0.41 -12.36
CA GLN A 171 -9.94 -0.94 -11.29
C GLN A 171 -10.92 0.09 -10.70
N GLN A 172 -10.75 1.37 -11.03
CA GLN A 172 -11.49 2.51 -10.45
C GLN A 172 -11.34 2.61 -8.92
N ASP A 173 -10.18 2.20 -8.39
CA ASP A 173 -9.90 2.18 -6.95
C ASP A 173 -9.08 3.41 -6.52
N LEU A 174 -9.77 4.54 -6.39
CA LEU A 174 -9.16 5.80 -5.97
C LEU A 174 -8.62 5.74 -4.53
N GLY A 175 -9.34 5.04 -3.63
CA GLY A 175 -8.93 4.92 -2.22
C GLY A 175 -7.56 4.25 -2.08
N THR A 176 -7.38 3.12 -2.75
CA THR A 176 -6.09 2.42 -2.76
C THR A 176 -5.01 3.23 -3.49
N ALA A 177 -5.35 3.94 -4.58
CA ALA A 177 -4.40 4.81 -5.27
C ALA A 177 -3.82 5.89 -4.36
N LEU A 178 -4.63 6.50 -3.50
CA LEU A 178 -4.16 7.47 -2.50
C LEU A 178 -3.18 6.86 -1.49
N VAL A 179 -3.41 5.62 -1.09
CA VAL A 179 -2.46 4.90 -0.20
C VAL A 179 -1.11 4.67 -0.89
N PHE A 180 -1.11 4.22 -2.16
CA PHE A 180 0.13 4.06 -2.93
C PHE A 180 0.84 5.40 -3.16
N LEU A 181 0.10 6.48 -3.37
CA LEU A 181 0.66 7.83 -3.46
C LEU A 181 1.34 8.25 -2.16
N ALA A 182 0.70 7.98 -1.01
CA ALA A 182 1.28 8.26 0.31
C ALA A 182 2.57 7.46 0.55
N ILE A 183 2.60 6.16 0.16
CA ILE A 183 3.79 5.33 0.23
C ILE A 183 4.91 5.91 -0.65
N PHE A 184 4.60 6.26 -1.90
CA PHE A 184 5.56 6.88 -2.84
C PHE A 184 6.13 8.18 -2.26
N ALA A 185 5.27 9.08 -1.80
CA ALA A 185 5.68 10.35 -1.21
C ALA A 185 6.55 10.15 0.03
N GLY A 186 6.17 9.25 0.93
CA GLY A 186 6.96 8.91 2.12
C GLY A 186 8.36 8.39 1.78
N LEU A 187 8.47 7.51 0.79
CA LEU A 187 9.77 6.98 0.33
C LEU A 187 10.62 8.06 -0.35
N VAL A 188 10.02 8.96 -1.14
CA VAL A 188 10.72 10.12 -1.72
C VAL A 188 11.25 11.04 -0.62
N LEU A 189 10.45 11.33 0.41
CA LEU A 189 10.89 12.14 1.57
C LEU A 189 12.08 11.50 2.29
N ILE A 190 12.02 10.22 2.58
CA ILE A 190 13.09 9.48 3.29
C ILE A 190 14.34 9.33 2.42
N SER A 191 14.22 9.32 1.09
CA SER A 191 15.35 9.19 0.16
C SER A 191 16.33 10.36 0.19
N GLY A 192 15.97 11.46 0.88
CA GLY A 192 16.77 12.68 0.99
C GLY A 192 16.79 13.51 -0.29
N VAL A 193 15.77 13.41 -1.14
CA VAL A 193 15.56 14.31 -2.30
C VAL A 193 15.47 15.75 -1.81
N SER A 194 16.06 16.68 -2.55
CA SER A 194 16.09 18.10 -2.21
C SER A 194 14.68 18.69 -2.06
N TRP A 195 14.46 19.43 -0.97
CA TRP A 195 13.22 20.18 -0.74
C TRP A 195 12.86 21.16 -1.86
N LYS A 196 13.87 21.60 -2.65
CA LYS A 196 13.65 22.45 -3.84
C LYS A 196 12.83 21.75 -4.93
N ILE A 197 12.75 20.41 -4.91
CA ILE A 197 11.93 19.61 -5.81
C ILE A 197 10.62 19.20 -5.12
N ILE A 198 10.70 18.76 -3.88
CA ILE A 198 9.54 18.26 -3.14
C ILE A 198 8.49 19.36 -2.95
N LEU A 199 8.91 20.54 -2.49
CA LEU A 199 8.00 21.62 -2.15
C LEU A 199 7.14 22.12 -3.35
N PRO A 200 7.70 22.39 -4.54
CA PRO A 200 6.90 22.76 -5.71
C PRO A 200 5.91 21.66 -6.13
N VAL A 201 6.32 20.39 -6.07
CA VAL A 201 5.44 19.25 -6.43
C VAL A 201 4.28 19.15 -5.44
N VAL A 202 4.55 19.26 -4.14
CA VAL A 202 3.50 19.24 -3.11
C VAL A 202 2.55 20.43 -3.27
N LEU A 203 3.08 21.62 -3.48
CA LEU A 203 2.27 22.83 -3.70
C LEU A 203 1.40 22.70 -4.96
N PHE A 204 1.92 22.10 -6.04
CA PHE A 204 1.16 21.87 -7.26
C PHE A 204 0.01 20.87 -7.03
N ILE A 205 0.26 19.76 -6.30
CA ILE A 205 -0.77 18.76 -5.98
C ILE A 205 -1.84 19.37 -5.07
N VAL A 206 -1.44 20.05 -4.00
CA VAL A 206 -2.38 20.67 -3.05
C VAL A 206 -3.17 21.79 -3.72
N GLY A 207 -2.51 22.63 -4.49
CA GLY A 207 -3.16 23.72 -5.24
C GLY A 207 -4.12 23.20 -6.31
N GLY A 208 -3.74 22.15 -7.04
CA GLY A 208 -4.59 21.48 -8.01
C GLY A 208 -5.82 20.84 -7.37
N LEU A 209 -5.66 20.18 -6.22
CA LEU A 209 -6.77 19.59 -5.47
C LEU A 209 -7.70 20.66 -4.91
N ALA A 210 -7.15 21.73 -4.34
CA ALA A 210 -7.93 22.86 -3.84
C ALA A 210 -8.71 23.58 -4.96
N GLY A 211 -8.06 23.78 -6.12
CA GLY A 211 -8.71 24.33 -7.30
C GLY A 211 -9.84 23.46 -7.84
N PHE A 212 -9.60 22.14 -7.91
CA PHE A 212 -10.65 21.18 -8.31
C PHE A 212 -11.85 21.20 -7.35
N LEU A 213 -11.60 21.17 -6.04
CA LEU A 213 -12.66 21.24 -5.03
C LEU A 213 -13.42 22.58 -5.10
N PHE A 214 -12.71 23.69 -5.32
CA PHE A 214 -13.35 25.00 -5.48
C PHE A 214 -14.29 25.03 -6.70
N LEU A 215 -13.84 24.54 -7.86
CA LEU A 215 -14.67 24.46 -9.07
C LEU A 215 -15.87 23.53 -8.86
N PHE A 216 -15.65 22.37 -8.27
CA PHE A 216 -16.72 21.40 -7.99
C PHE A 216 -17.79 21.98 -7.05
N LEU A 217 -17.39 22.66 -5.99
CA LEU A 217 -18.31 23.33 -5.06
C LEU A 217 -19.02 24.52 -5.69
N SER A 218 -18.37 25.27 -6.59
CA SER A 218 -18.99 26.39 -7.30
C SER A 218 -20.05 25.91 -8.29
N GLU A 219 -19.85 24.80 -8.98
CA GLU A 219 -20.89 24.20 -9.85
C GLU A 219 -22.09 23.69 -9.04
N LEU A 220 -21.85 23.03 -7.89
CA LEU A 220 -22.91 22.60 -6.99
C LEU A 220 -23.75 23.76 -6.46
N SER A 221 -23.14 24.92 -6.20
CA SER A 221 -23.86 26.12 -5.74
C SER A 221 -24.73 26.74 -6.83
N LEU A 222 -24.39 26.59 -8.12
CA LEU A 222 -25.18 27.04 -9.26
C LEU A 222 -26.38 26.15 -9.58
N ILE A 223 -26.39 24.91 -9.15
CA ILE A 223 -27.49 23.96 -9.37
C ILE A 223 -28.58 24.11 -8.29
N HIS A 224 -28.27 24.74 -7.17
CA HIS A 224 -29.19 24.96 -6.05
C HIS A 224 -29.84 26.38 -6.04
N ILE A 225 -29.70 27.17 -7.11
CA ILE A 225 -30.44 28.42 -7.37
C ILE A 225 -31.41 28.17 -8.52
#